data_81c883c6c0cb944759b19393680ef4cd
#
_entry.id   81c883c6c0cb944759b19393680ef4cd
#
_cell.length_a   1.000
_cell.length_b   1.000
_cell.length_c   1.000
_cell.angle_alpha   90.00
_cell.angle_beta   90.00
_cell.angle_gamma   90.00
#
_symmetry.space_group_name_H-M   'P 1'
#
loop_
_entity.id
_entity.type
_entity.pdbx_description
1 polymer ?
#
loop_
_entity_poly.entity_id
_entity_poly.type
_entity_poly.pdbx_seq_one_letter_code
_entity_poly.pdbx_strand_id
1 'polypeptide(L)'
;MVIICQVVALGATSVSSPWFLPVMTGLGTATGRSVILLASRVGIPPARPGGFGALFADITPPAHAVAANLAVMVLAGGVGWWLLGPIAAAGMTISVLAAVVLGWLWCGRIVDQVGGTTGDVFGALAEVCCALTWVGFAITIALAAR
;
A
#
# COMPACT_ATOMS: atom_id res chain seq x y z
N MET A 1 13.34 11.01 -1.94
CA MET A 1 13.70 9.70 -2.51
C MET A 1 12.48 8.86 -2.89
N VAL A 2 11.45 8.73 -2.05
CA VAL A 2 10.24 7.93 -2.33
C VAL A 2 9.56 8.37 -3.64
N ILE A 3 9.31 9.66 -3.83
CA ILE A 3 8.68 10.21 -5.05
C ILE A 3 9.46 9.86 -6.32
N ILE A 4 10.78 9.90 -6.28
CA ILE A 4 11.62 9.52 -7.44
C ILE A 4 11.43 8.05 -7.79
N CYS A 5 11.43 7.17 -6.78
CA CYS A 5 11.14 5.75 -6.98
C CYS A 5 9.76 5.51 -7.59
N GLN A 6 8.76 6.28 -7.16
CA GLN A 6 7.39 6.21 -7.67
C GLN A 6 7.33 6.61 -9.15
N VAL A 7 7.94 7.74 -9.52
CA VAL A 7 7.97 8.22 -10.91
C VAL A 7 8.71 7.25 -11.82
N VAL A 8 9.86 6.74 -11.38
CA VAL A 8 10.65 5.75 -12.15
C VAL A 8 9.88 4.45 -12.31
N ALA A 9 9.24 3.94 -11.24
CA ALA A 9 8.45 2.72 -11.30
C ALA A 9 7.28 2.85 -12.28
N LEU A 10 6.54 3.96 -12.24
CA LEU A 10 5.46 4.24 -13.17
C LEU A 10 5.97 4.42 -14.62
N GLY A 11 7.08 5.12 -14.81
CA GLY A 11 7.70 5.29 -16.12
C GLY A 11 8.20 3.99 -16.74
N ALA A 12 8.64 3.03 -15.91
CA ALA A 12 9.10 1.72 -16.37
C ALA A 12 7.94 0.79 -16.82
N THR A 13 6.70 1.14 -16.50
CA THR A 13 5.50 0.36 -16.82
C THR A 13 4.83 0.77 -18.14
N SER A 14 5.57 1.24 -19.13
CA SER A 14 5.01 1.65 -20.42
C SER A 14 4.39 0.47 -21.16
N VAL A 15 3.09 0.28 -20.95
CA VAL A 15 2.23 -0.65 -21.70
C VAL A 15 1.35 0.17 -22.64
N SER A 16 1.07 -0.35 -23.83
CA SER A 16 0.36 0.33 -24.92
C SER A 16 -1.10 0.70 -24.62
N SER A 17 -1.63 0.39 -23.45
CA SER A 17 -3.01 0.69 -23.05
C SER A 17 -3.11 2.02 -22.30
N PRO A 18 -3.98 2.96 -22.73
CA PRO A 18 -4.15 4.27 -22.06
C PRO A 18 -4.72 4.15 -20.63
N TRP A 19 -5.37 3.04 -20.30
CA TRP A 19 -5.95 2.78 -18.97
C TRP A 19 -4.96 2.18 -17.99
N PHE A 20 -3.84 1.70 -18.47
CA PHE A 20 -2.87 0.98 -17.65
C PHE A 20 -2.30 1.86 -16.54
N LEU A 21 -1.77 3.02 -16.90
CA LEU A 21 -1.12 3.92 -15.95
C LEU A 21 -2.08 4.45 -14.87
N PRO A 22 -3.29 4.94 -15.21
CA PRO A 22 -4.28 5.35 -14.21
C PRO A 22 -4.67 4.23 -13.24
N VAL A 23 -4.87 3.01 -13.74
CA VAL A 23 -5.25 1.86 -12.91
C VAL A 23 -4.12 1.46 -11.96
N MET A 24 -2.89 1.38 -12.44
CA MET A 24 -1.71 1.08 -11.61
C MET A 24 -1.51 2.14 -10.52
N THR A 25 -1.63 3.41 -10.90
CA THR A 25 -1.53 4.53 -9.95
C THR A 25 -2.63 4.44 -8.90
N GLY A 26 -3.86 4.17 -9.32
CA GLY A 26 -5.00 4.01 -8.42
C GLY A 26 -4.81 2.87 -7.42
N LEU A 27 -4.39 1.68 -7.88
CA LEU A 27 -4.15 0.53 -7.02
C LEU A 27 -3.03 0.75 -6.01
N GLY A 28 -1.90 1.33 -6.41
CA GLY A 28 -0.80 1.64 -5.50
C GLY A 28 -1.21 2.66 -4.45
N THR A 29 -1.93 3.71 -4.86
CA THR A 29 -2.48 4.71 -3.94
C THR A 29 -3.49 4.07 -2.98
N ALA A 30 -4.38 3.20 -3.46
CA ALA A 30 -5.33 2.48 -2.63
C ALA A 30 -4.62 1.58 -1.60
N THR A 31 -3.53 0.90 -1.98
CA THR A 31 -2.70 0.13 -1.06
C THR A 31 -2.12 1.00 0.04
N GLY A 32 -1.48 2.12 -0.29
CA GLY A 32 -0.95 3.05 0.71
C GLY A 32 -2.03 3.56 1.67
N ARG A 33 -3.22 3.85 1.17
CA ARG A 33 -4.36 4.31 2.00
C ARG A 33 -4.93 3.19 2.87
N SER A 34 -5.03 1.96 2.36
CA SER A 34 -5.56 0.84 3.15
C SER A 34 -4.62 0.44 4.31
N VAL A 35 -3.31 0.62 4.16
CA VAL A 35 -2.34 0.38 5.24
C VAL A 35 -2.50 1.38 6.41
N ILE A 36 -2.97 2.61 6.15
CA ILE A 36 -3.28 3.57 7.22
C ILE A 36 -4.32 2.98 8.19
N LEU A 37 -5.29 2.21 7.69
CA LEU A 37 -6.30 1.57 8.55
C LEU A 37 -5.69 0.56 9.52
N LEU A 38 -4.58 -0.09 9.16
CA LEU A 38 -3.83 -0.96 10.07
C LEU A 38 -3.10 -0.16 11.16
N ALA A 39 -2.61 1.03 10.83
CA ALA A 39 -1.94 1.91 11.78
C ALA A 39 -2.92 2.65 12.71
N SER A 40 -4.16 2.85 12.27
CA SER A 40 -5.23 3.49 13.05
C SER A 40 -6.12 2.49 13.81
N ARG A 41 -5.78 1.20 13.79
CA ARG A 41 -6.61 0.16 14.41
C ARG A 41 -6.72 0.33 15.93
N VAL A 42 -7.86 -0.11 16.47
CA VAL A 42 -8.10 -0.20 17.92
C VAL A 42 -6.96 -0.95 18.61
N GLY A 43 -6.45 -0.39 19.71
CA GLY A 43 -5.31 -0.90 20.46
C GLY A 43 -3.98 -0.22 20.11
N ILE A 44 -3.93 0.70 19.14
CA ILE A 44 -2.75 1.52 18.86
C ILE A 44 -3.04 2.96 19.31
N PRO A 45 -2.41 3.42 20.42
CA PRO A 45 -2.64 4.77 20.95
C PRO A 45 -1.95 5.83 20.07
N PRO A 46 -2.36 7.11 20.19
CA PRO A 46 -1.59 8.22 19.65
C PRO A 46 -0.30 8.42 20.47
N ALA A 47 0.81 8.73 19.81
CA ALA A 47 2.09 9.00 20.47
C ALA A 47 2.09 10.30 21.28
N ARG A 48 1.14 11.21 21.03
CA ARG A 48 1.00 12.48 21.77
C ARG A 48 -0.47 12.80 21.95
N PRO A 49 -0.88 13.30 23.13
CA PRO A 49 -2.22 13.83 23.33
C PRO A 49 -2.41 15.08 22.46
N GLY A 50 -3.40 15.05 21.60
CA GLY A 50 -3.64 16.14 20.64
C GLY A 50 -2.87 15.99 19.33
N GLY A 51 -3.20 16.87 18.36
CA GLY A 51 -2.64 16.85 17.02
C GLY A 51 -3.35 15.90 16.06
N PHE A 52 -2.95 15.93 14.79
CA PHE A 52 -3.62 15.20 13.71
C PHE A 52 -3.60 13.68 13.91
N GLY A 53 -2.49 13.14 14.44
CA GLY A 53 -2.38 11.70 14.72
C GLY A 53 -3.38 11.21 15.75
N ALA A 54 -3.71 12.02 16.76
CA ALA A 54 -4.66 11.65 17.81
C ALA A 54 -6.11 11.54 17.30
N LEU A 55 -6.45 12.23 16.20
CA LEU A 55 -7.78 12.14 15.58
C LEU A 55 -8.02 10.82 14.86
N PHE A 56 -6.96 10.13 14.45
CA PHE A 56 -7.03 8.92 13.63
C PHE A 56 -6.48 7.67 14.31
N ALA A 57 -5.86 7.80 15.48
CA ALA A 57 -5.39 6.66 16.26
C ALA A 57 -6.55 5.99 17.01
N ASP A 58 -6.48 4.68 17.17
CA ASP A 58 -7.41 3.88 18.00
C ASP A 58 -8.88 3.93 17.57
N ILE A 59 -9.16 4.16 16.28
CA ILE A 59 -10.56 4.32 15.79
C ILE A 59 -11.01 3.20 14.85
N THR A 60 -10.10 2.49 14.20
CA THR A 60 -10.45 1.52 13.16
C THR A 60 -10.63 0.12 13.74
N PRO A 61 -11.81 -0.51 13.63
CA PRO A 61 -11.97 -1.92 14.00
C PRO A 61 -11.02 -2.80 13.19
N PRO A 62 -10.30 -3.76 13.81
CA PRO A 62 -9.33 -4.62 13.12
C PRO A 62 -9.92 -5.35 11.91
N ALA A 63 -11.18 -5.79 12.01
CA ALA A 63 -11.87 -6.45 10.90
C ALA A 63 -12.01 -5.55 9.66
N HIS A 64 -12.30 -4.27 9.84
CA HIS A 64 -12.41 -3.31 8.72
C HIS A 64 -11.04 -3.05 8.08
N ALA A 65 -9.99 -2.93 8.89
CA ALA A 65 -8.63 -2.78 8.38
C ALA A 65 -8.21 -3.99 7.54
N VAL A 66 -8.47 -5.21 8.02
CA VAL A 66 -8.19 -6.44 7.28
C VAL A 66 -9.03 -6.53 6.01
N ALA A 67 -10.34 -6.27 6.09
CA ALA A 67 -11.25 -6.34 4.94
C ALA A 67 -10.84 -5.35 3.82
N ALA A 68 -10.46 -4.12 4.17
CA ALA A 68 -10.00 -3.14 3.20
C ALA A 68 -8.72 -3.58 2.48
N ASN A 69 -7.74 -4.12 3.21
CA ASN A 69 -6.50 -4.62 2.60
C ASN A 69 -6.75 -5.85 1.71
N LEU A 70 -7.61 -6.77 2.13
CA LEU A 70 -8.03 -7.91 1.30
C LEU A 70 -8.76 -7.45 0.02
N ALA A 71 -9.64 -6.45 0.12
CA ALA A 71 -10.32 -5.90 -1.04
C ALA A 71 -9.33 -5.33 -2.07
N VAL A 72 -8.32 -4.57 -1.63
CA VAL A 72 -7.27 -4.05 -2.53
C VAL A 72 -6.46 -5.19 -3.16
N MET A 73 -6.15 -6.25 -2.41
CA MET A 73 -5.45 -7.43 -2.94
C MET A 73 -6.26 -8.14 -4.02
N VAL A 74 -7.56 -8.35 -3.78
CA VAL A 74 -8.48 -8.98 -4.76
C VAL A 74 -8.60 -8.12 -6.02
N LEU A 75 -8.74 -6.81 -5.85
CA LEU A 75 -8.79 -5.87 -6.98
C LEU A 75 -7.49 -5.89 -7.79
N ALA A 76 -6.34 -5.89 -7.14
CA ALA A 76 -5.04 -5.95 -7.80
C ALA A 76 -4.87 -7.27 -8.59
N GLY A 77 -5.26 -8.39 -8.00
CA GLY A 77 -5.26 -9.70 -8.67
C GLY A 77 -6.22 -9.75 -9.86
N GLY A 78 -7.44 -9.24 -9.70
CA GLY A 78 -8.45 -9.18 -10.76
C GLY A 78 -8.00 -8.31 -11.95
N VAL A 79 -7.44 -7.14 -11.66
CA VAL A 79 -6.88 -6.25 -12.68
C VAL A 79 -5.69 -6.88 -13.38
N GLY A 80 -4.78 -7.50 -12.62
CA GLY A 80 -3.63 -8.22 -13.19
C GLY A 80 -4.06 -9.34 -14.13
N TRP A 81 -5.06 -10.12 -13.72
CA TRP A 81 -5.64 -11.17 -14.55
C TRP A 81 -6.23 -10.61 -15.84
N TRP A 82 -7.04 -9.57 -15.73
CA TRP A 82 -7.74 -8.97 -16.87
C TRP A 82 -6.80 -8.33 -17.89
N LEU A 83 -5.72 -7.66 -17.40
CA LEU A 83 -4.81 -6.92 -18.28
C LEU A 83 -3.69 -7.79 -18.88
N LEU A 84 -3.11 -8.70 -18.10
CA LEU A 84 -1.85 -9.39 -18.44
C LEU A 84 -1.88 -10.89 -18.11
N GLY A 85 -2.99 -11.43 -17.63
CA GLY A 85 -3.16 -12.85 -17.36
C GLY A 85 -2.69 -13.34 -15.98
N PRO A 86 -2.58 -14.66 -15.79
CA PRO A 86 -2.43 -15.26 -14.45
C PRO A 86 -1.11 -14.91 -13.74
N ILE A 87 -0.02 -14.76 -14.47
CA ILE A 87 1.28 -14.39 -13.89
C ILE A 87 1.20 -12.98 -13.28
N ALA A 88 0.58 -12.05 -13.99
CA ALA A 88 0.39 -10.69 -13.49
C ALA A 88 -0.59 -10.64 -12.33
N ALA A 89 -1.66 -11.44 -12.36
CA ALA A 89 -2.58 -11.57 -11.24
C ALA A 89 -1.85 -11.96 -9.96
N ALA A 90 -1.05 -13.02 -10.01
CA ALA A 90 -0.27 -13.48 -8.86
C ALA A 90 0.75 -12.45 -8.40
N GLY A 91 1.52 -11.88 -9.33
CA GLY A 91 2.57 -10.90 -9.02
C GLY A 91 2.01 -9.61 -8.42
N MET A 92 0.89 -9.09 -8.94
CA MET A 92 0.27 -7.88 -8.41
C MET A 92 -0.34 -8.12 -7.02
N THR A 93 -0.98 -9.28 -6.80
CA THR A 93 -1.48 -9.67 -5.47
C THR A 93 -0.34 -9.80 -4.47
N ILE A 94 0.76 -10.44 -4.83
CA ILE A 94 1.96 -10.59 -3.98
C ILE A 94 2.57 -9.23 -3.68
N SER A 95 2.61 -8.31 -4.64
CA SER A 95 3.15 -6.95 -4.45
C SER A 95 2.35 -6.16 -3.41
N VAL A 96 1.02 -6.21 -3.48
CA VAL A 96 0.14 -5.59 -2.46
C VAL A 96 0.33 -6.27 -1.11
N LEU A 97 0.33 -7.60 -1.05
CA LEU A 97 0.56 -8.35 0.19
C LEU A 97 1.90 -7.96 0.85
N ALA A 98 2.97 -7.94 0.06
CA ALA A 98 4.30 -7.57 0.56
C ALA A 98 4.31 -6.13 1.12
N ALA A 99 3.71 -5.17 0.41
CA ALA A 99 3.61 -3.79 0.87
C ALA A 99 2.81 -3.68 2.18
N VAL A 100 1.69 -4.40 2.29
CA VAL A 100 0.83 -4.42 3.50
C VAL A 100 1.58 -5.04 4.67
N VAL A 101 2.23 -6.19 4.48
CA VAL A 101 2.98 -6.89 5.54
C VAL A 101 4.17 -6.04 6.02
N LEU A 102 4.94 -5.49 5.09
CA LEU A 102 6.09 -4.62 5.45
C LEU A 102 5.63 -3.35 6.16
N GLY A 103 4.53 -2.74 5.70
CA GLY A 103 3.92 -1.58 6.35
C GLY A 103 3.44 -1.89 7.77
N TRP A 104 2.80 -3.04 7.95
CA TRP A 104 2.34 -3.50 9.27
C TRP A 104 3.51 -3.75 10.23
N LEU A 105 4.56 -4.46 9.79
CA LEU A 105 5.77 -4.72 10.59
C LEU A 105 6.50 -3.43 10.94
N TRP A 106 6.61 -2.51 9.98
CA TRP A 106 7.24 -1.23 10.22
C TRP A 106 6.45 -0.35 11.19
N CYS A 107 5.12 -0.31 11.03
CA CYS A 107 4.23 0.38 11.96
C CYS A 107 4.40 -0.15 13.40
N GLY A 108 4.44 -1.47 13.58
CA GLY A 108 4.68 -2.09 14.89
C GLY A 108 5.98 -1.61 15.53
N ARG A 109 7.08 -1.62 14.77
CA ARG A 109 8.38 -1.12 15.27
C ARG A 109 8.35 0.36 15.67
N ILE A 110 7.65 1.20 14.91
CA ILE A 110 7.52 2.62 15.25
C ILE A 110 6.69 2.79 16.51
N VAL A 111 5.59 2.07 16.64
CA VAL A 111 4.73 2.10 17.85
C VAL A 111 5.53 1.69 19.08
N ASP A 112 6.35 0.65 18.98
CA ASP A 112 7.21 0.18 20.08
C ASP A 112 8.27 1.21 20.48
N GLN A 113 8.79 2.00 19.54
CA GLN A 113 9.82 3.00 19.79
C GLN A 113 9.29 4.36 20.26
N VAL A 114 8.13 4.78 19.73
CA VAL A 114 7.59 6.13 19.94
C VAL A 114 6.41 6.12 20.90
N GLY A 115 5.88 4.93 21.22
CA GLY A 115 4.74 4.75 22.11
C GLY A 115 3.37 4.94 21.44
N GLY A 116 3.32 5.07 20.10
CA GLY A 116 2.06 5.23 19.37
C GLY A 116 2.23 5.79 17.97
N THR A 117 1.11 6.19 17.35
CA THR A 117 1.11 6.75 15.99
C THR A 117 1.03 8.27 15.98
N THR A 118 1.61 8.88 14.93
CA THR A 118 1.54 10.33 14.65
C THR A 118 1.03 10.53 13.22
N GLY A 119 0.64 11.77 12.87
CA GLY A 119 0.28 12.12 11.49
C GLY A 119 1.39 11.82 10.48
N ASP A 120 2.63 12.04 10.86
CA ASP A 120 3.80 11.76 10.02
C ASP A 120 3.99 10.26 9.78
N VAL A 121 3.71 9.43 10.78
CA VAL A 121 3.73 7.96 10.64
C VAL A 121 2.69 7.50 9.63
N PHE A 122 1.46 8.03 9.68
CA PHE A 122 0.43 7.72 8.70
C PHE A 122 0.84 8.13 7.28
N GLY A 123 1.39 9.33 7.13
CA GLY A 123 1.88 9.82 5.84
C GLY A 123 3.03 8.95 5.30
N ALA A 124 4.03 8.67 6.13
CA ALA A 124 5.16 7.85 5.74
C ALA A 124 4.77 6.42 5.36
N LEU A 125 3.85 5.79 6.10
CA LEU A 125 3.30 4.47 5.77
C LEU A 125 2.60 4.48 4.42
N ALA A 126 1.73 5.47 4.16
CA ALA A 126 1.02 5.58 2.90
C ALA A 126 1.99 5.68 1.72
N GLU A 127 2.98 6.58 1.81
CA GLU A 127 3.94 6.83 0.73
C GLU A 127 4.87 5.64 0.47
N VAL A 128 5.40 5.02 1.52
CA VAL A 128 6.29 3.87 1.39
C VAL A 128 5.56 2.66 0.83
N CYS A 129 4.35 2.36 1.33
CA CYS A 129 3.59 1.21 0.83
C CYS A 129 3.09 1.43 -0.60
N CYS A 130 2.73 2.66 -0.97
CA CYS A 130 2.42 3.03 -2.34
C CYS A 130 3.63 2.78 -3.26
N ALA A 131 4.82 3.26 -2.88
CA ALA A 131 6.05 3.06 -3.65
C ALA A 131 6.43 1.59 -3.80
N LEU A 132 6.34 0.81 -2.71
CA LEU A 132 6.61 -0.64 -2.74
C LEU A 132 5.66 -1.36 -3.69
N THR A 133 4.38 -1.00 -3.69
CA THR A 133 3.38 -1.58 -4.58
C THR A 133 3.71 -1.29 -6.05
N TRP A 134 4.05 -0.04 -6.40
CA TRP A 134 4.40 0.32 -7.77
C TRP A 134 5.68 -0.35 -8.26
N VAL A 135 6.70 -0.44 -7.41
CA VAL A 135 7.93 -1.18 -7.74
C VAL A 135 7.60 -2.66 -7.97
N GLY A 136 6.79 -3.27 -7.11
CA GLY A 136 6.36 -4.66 -7.29
C GLY A 136 5.56 -4.86 -8.58
N PHE A 137 4.68 -3.92 -8.94
CA PHE A 137 3.94 -3.95 -10.20
C PHE A 137 4.88 -3.82 -11.40
N ALA A 138 5.85 -2.91 -11.37
CA ALA A 138 6.84 -2.76 -12.44
C ALA A 138 7.63 -4.06 -12.67
N ILE A 139 8.08 -4.71 -11.61
CA ILE A 139 8.77 -6.01 -11.68
C ILE A 139 7.84 -7.08 -12.28
N THR A 140 6.60 -7.14 -11.79
CA THR A 140 5.59 -8.11 -12.28
C THR A 140 5.35 -7.97 -13.78
N ILE A 141 5.19 -6.73 -14.25
CA ILE A 141 4.95 -6.44 -15.67
C ILE A 141 6.16 -6.84 -16.51
N ALA A 142 7.37 -6.52 -16.06
CA ALA A 142 8.59 -6.90 -16.74
C ALA A 142 8.77 -8.43 -16.84
N LEU A 143 8.25 -9.18 -15.86
CA LEU A 143 8.27 -10.64 -15.87
C LEU A 143 7.16 -11.23 -16.76
N ALA A 144 5.97 -10.63 -16.77
CA ALA A 144 4.84 -11.09 -17.57
C ALA A 144 5.01 -10.80 -19.08
N ALA A 145 5.88 -9.84 -19.45
CA ALA A 145 6.17 -9.48 -20.83
C ALA A 145 7.23 -10.40 -21.51
N ARG A 146 7.80 -11.36 -20.78
CA ARG A 146 8.78 -12.35 -21.30
C ARG A 146 8.11 -13.62 -21.76
#